data_63362e71ddbdbdf20555e332438fadd6
#
_entry.id   63362e71ddbdbdf20555e332438fadd6
#
_cell.length_a   1.000
_cell.length_b   1.000
_cell.length_c   1.000
_cell.angle_alpha   90.00
_cell.angle_beta   90.00
_cell.angle_gamma   90.00
#
_symmetry.space_group_name_H-M   'P 1'
#
loop_
_entity.id
_entity.type
_entity.pdbx_description
1 polymer ?
#
loop_
_entity_poly.entity_id
_entity_poly.type
_entity_poly.pdbx_seq_one_letter_code
_entity_poly.pdbx_strand_id
1 'polypeptide(L)'
;MVKFARIPSYNQLFSGDPVWATLEVAGLGQDGRPMVTKNDFRFLHTLENMGPSPEPNLTVLYSSRLPEAFKKYAAKISINTSSIQYENDDVMRPIWGDDYSICCCVSATQTGKEMQLFGARANLAKCLLYAINGGRDEKYTTKDGRPMQVGPAYAPITSEYLDYQEVMHKYDQMLDWLAGIYVNILNLIHYMHDKYYYESAEMALIDTDVRRTFATGIAGFSHVVDSLSAIRYAKVKVIRDEYGIARKFETEGDFPRYGNDDDRADEIAVWLLKTFLHKVKKYHTYRNSEATTSILTITSNVVYGKATGALPDGRPAFTPFAPGATPSYGAEQNGLLASL
;
A
#
# COMPACT_ATOMS: atom_id res chain seq x y z
N MET A 1 -6.39 -24.52 -11.02
CA MET A 1 -6.23 -23.11 -10.72
C MET A 1 -7.57 -22.37 -10.62
N VAL A 2 -8.31 -22.20 -11.71
CA VAL A 2 -9.60 -21.48 -11.73
C VAL A 2 -10.61 -21.99 -10.68
N LYS A 3 -10.64 -23.29 -10.44
CA LYS A 3 -11.56 -23.91 -9.48
C LYS A 3 -11.24 -23.52 -8.02
N PHE A 4 -9.96 -23.33 -7.69
CA PHE A 4 -9.53 -22.92 -6.35
C PHE A 4 -9.69 -21.42 -6.10
N ALA A 5 -9.54 -20.60 -7.12
CA ALA A 5 -9.70 -19.16 -7.03
C ALA A 5 -11.12 -18.71 -6.62
N ARG A 6 -12.12 -19.60 -6.72
CA ARG A 6 -13.51 -19.31 -6.37
C ARG A 6 -13.99 -19.89 -5.02
N ILE A 7 -13.10 -20.53 -4.26
CA ILE A 7 -13.48 -21.07 -2.95
C ILE A 7 -13.41 -19.95 -1.92
N PRO A 8 -14.53 -19.49 -1.35
CA PRO A 8 -14.50 -18.48 -0.31
C PRO A 8 -13.85 -19.05 0.94
N SER A 9 -12.92 -18.32 1.52
CA SER A 9 -12.35 -18.62 2.83
C SER A 9 -12.99 -17.71 3.87
N TYR A 10 -13.86 -18.26 4.68
CA TYR A 10 -14.59 -17.50 5.70
C TYR A 10 -13.72 -16.98 6.84
N ASN A 11 -12.55 -17.57 7.03
CA ASN A 11 -11.66 -17.27 8.14
C ASN A 11 -10.44 -16.43 7.73
N GLN A 12 -10.37 -15.97 6.48
CA GLN A 12 -9.30 -15.10 6.05
C GLN A 12 -9.49 -13.69 6.58
N LEU A 13 -8.39 -13.09 7.01
CA LEU A 13 -8.35 -11.70 7.46
C LEU A 13 -8.88 -10.73 6.39
N PHE A 14 -8.66 -11.04 5.14
CA PHE A 14 -9.10 -10.30 3.96
C PHE A 14 -10.19 -11.07 3.27
N SER A 15 -11.33 -11.15 3.91
CA SER A 15 -12.49 -11.89 3.42
C SER A 15 -12.66 -11.81 1.90
N GLY A 16 -12.58 -12.96 1.25
CA GLY A 16 -12.69 -13.09 -0.21
C GLY A 16 -11.38 -13.19 -0.97
N ASP A 17 -10.23 -13.10 -0.30
CA ASP A 17 -8.95 -13.35 -0.98
C ASP A 17 -8.72 -14.86 -1.12
N PRO A 18 -8.71 -15.40 -2.34
CA PRO A 18 -8.41 -16.81 -2.59
C PRO A 18 -6.92 -17.10 -2.46
N VAL A 19 -6.52 -18.32 -2.77
CA VAL A 19 -5.11 -18.69 -2.90
C VAL A 19 -4.47 -17.84 -4.00
N TRP A 20 -3.43 -17.10 -3.66
CA TRP A 20 -2.72 -16.26 -4.61
C TRP A 20 -1.81 -17.09 -5.50
N ALA A 21 -2.01 -16.92 -6.79
CA ALA A 21 -1.16 -17.52 -7.80
C ALA A 21 -0.91 -16.45 -8.86
N THR A 22 0.32 -15.99 -8.97
CA THR A 22 0.74 -15.02 -9.97
C THR A 22 1.20 -15.76 -11.23
N LEU A 23 0.65 -15.35 -12.37
CA LEU A 23 1.09 -15.78 -13.69
C LEU A 23 1.63 -14.58 -14.44
N GLU A 24 2.88 -14.66 -14.88
CA GLU A 24 3.51 -13.62 -15.68
C GLU A 24 3.48 -13.99 -17.15
N VAL A 25 3.22 -13.00 -17.99
CA VAL A 25 3.17 -13.14 -19.44
C VAL A 25 3.91 -12.01 -20.14
N ALA A 26 4.31 -12.23 -21.37
CA ALA A 26 5.05 -11.29 -22.22
C ALA A 26 6.46 -10.97 -21.69
N GLY A 27 6.84 -9.69 -21.66
CA GLY A 27 8.20 -9.27 -21.32
C GLY A 27 9.19 -9.45 -22.47
N LEU A 28 10.46 -9.21 -22.19
CA LEU A 28 11.56 -9.35 -23.14
C LEU A 28 12.50 -10.46 -22.72
N GLY A 29 13.06 -11.19 -23.71
CA GLY A 29 14.17 -12.11 -23.50
C GLY A 29 15.50 -11.39 -23.30
N GLN A 30 16.55 -12.13 -22.92
CA GLN A 30 17.91 -11.60 -22.77
C GLN A 30 18.45 -10.94 -24.04
N ASP A 31 18.03 -11.42 -25.20
CA ASP A 31 18.36 -10.86 -26.50
C ASP A 31 17.46 -9.67 -26.89
N GLY A 32 16.57 -9.26 -26.02
CA GLY A 32 15.65 -8.13 -26.22
C GLY A 32 14.48 -8.43 -27.15
N ARG A 33 14.25 -9.70 -27.53
CA ARG A 33 13.06 -10.08 -28.29
C ARG A 33 11.84 -10.14 -27.39
N PRO A 34 10.64 -9.72 -27.90
CA PRO A 34 9.38 -9.97 -27.20
C PRO A 34 9.16 -11.47 -26.98
N MET A 35 8.81 -11.83 -25.77
CA MET A 35 8.52 -13.21 -25.36
C MET A 35 7.04 -13.59 -25.52
N VAL A 36 6.29 -12.78 -26.26
CA VAL A 36 4.86 -13.02 -26.50
C VAL A 36 4.65 -14.28 -27.33
N THR A 37 3.83 -15.18 -26.80
CA THR A 37 3.47 -16.45 -27.42
C THR A 37 1.96 -16.56 -27.62
N LYS A 38 1.53 -17.60 -28.34
CA LYS A 38 0.09 -17.92 -28.46
C LYS A 38 -0.55 -18.22 -27.09
N ASN A 39 0.22 -18.71 -26.14
CA ASN A 39 -0.31 -19.02 -24.81
C ASN A 39 -0.62 -17.75 -24.01
N ASP A 40 0.12 -16.66 -24.20
CA ASP A 40 -0.18 -15.39 -23.54
C ASP A 40 -1.56 -14.86 -23.96
N PHE A 41 -1.90 -14.94 -25.23
CA PHE A 41 -3.25 -14.62 -25.70
C PHE A 41 -4.32 -15.55 -25.10
N ARG A 42 -4.03 -16.83 -24.91
CA ARG A 42 -4.95 -17.78 -24.28
C ARG A 42 -5.17 -17.47 -22.81
N PHE A 43 -4.13 -17.09 -22.10
CA PHE A 43 -4.24 -16.69 -20.68
C PHE A 43 -5.09 -15.42 -20.55
N LEU A 44 -4.85 -14.41 -21.37
CA LEU A 44 -5.69 -13.21 -21.41
C LEU A 44 -7.15 -13.55 -21.73
N HIS A 45 -7.39 -14.42 -22.72
CA HIS A 45 -8.73 -14.86 -23.07
C HIS A 45 -9.44 -15.60 -21.91
N THR A 46 -8.68 -16.33 -21.11
CA THR A 46 -9.23 -16.98 -19.90
C THR A 46 -9.77 -15.97 -18.90
N LEU A 47 -9.12 -14.81 -18.73
CA LEU A 47 -9.64 -13.74 -17.89
C LEU A 47 -10.96 -13.20 -18.42
N GLU A 48 -11.11 -13.01 -19.74
CA GLU A 48 -12.35 -12.57 -20.36
C GLU A 48 -13.49 -13.57 -20.07
N ASN A 49 -13.23 -14.86 -20.18
CA ASN A 49 -14.20 -15.92 -19.87
C ASN A 49 -14.59 -16.00 -18.40
N MET A 50 -13.69 -15.62 -17.50
CA MET A 50 -13.95 -15.61 -16.05
C MET A 50 -14.72 -14.36 -15.61
N GLY A 51 -14.62 -13.27 -16.35
CA GLY A 51 -15.09 -11.95 -15.97
C GLY A 51 -14.24 -11.32 -14.83
N PRO A 52 -14.67 -10.18 -14.27
CA PRO A 52 -13.96 -9.52 -13.18
C PRO A 52 -13.77 -10.47 -11.99
N SER A 53 -12.53 -10.71 -11.62
CA SER A 53 -12.15 -11.58 -10.52
C SER A 53 -10.83 -11.11 -9.93
N PRO A 54 -10.67 -11.09 -8.58
CA PRO A 54 -9.41 -10.74 -7.96
C PRO A 54 -8.31 -11.76 -8.21
N GLU A 55 -8.68 -12.99 -8.59
CA GLU A 55 -7.75 -14.09 -8.84
C GLU A 55 -8.24 -14.99 -10.00
N PRO A 56 -7.35 -15.57 -10.78
CA PRO A 56 -5.89 -15.58 -10.64
C PRO A 56 -5.27 -14.21 -10.96
N ASN A 57 -4.17 -13.87 -10.27
CA ASN A 57 -3.41 -12.66 -10.54
C ASN A 57 -2.57 -12.86 -11.80
N LEU A 58 -2.83 -12.06 -12.84
CA LEU A 58 -2.07 -12.08 -14.08
C LEU A 58 -1.32 -10.78 -14.26
N THR A 59 0.00 -10.88 -14.39
CA THR A 59 0.90 -9.75 -14.61
C THR A 59 1.40 -9.75 -16.05
N VAL A 60 1.19 -8.66 -16.75
CA VAL A 60 1.81 -8.40 -18.04
C VAL A 60 3.11 -7.64 -17.81
N LEU A 61 4.23 -8.24 -18.14
CA LEU A 61 5.53 -7.56 -18.19
C LEU A 61 5.55 -6.69 -19.45
N TYR A 62 5.14 -5.45 -19.30
CA TYR A 62 4.97 -4.51 -20.40
C TYR A 62 6.32 -3.96 -20.87
N SER A 63 6.50 -3.94 -22.19
CA SER A 63 7.59 -3.20 -22.85
C SER A 63 7.05 -2.47 -24.08
N SER A 64 7.66 -1.33 -24.37
CA SER A 64 7.38 -0.56 -25.59
C SER A 64 7.58 -1.41 -26.86
N ARG A 65 8.45 -2.41 -26.80
CA ARG A 65 8.81 -3.33 -27.91
C ARG A 65 7.81 -4.49 -28.11
N LEU A 66 6.83 -4.68 -27.24
CA LEU A 66 5.83 -5.73 -27.41
C LEU A 66 5.00 -5.52 -28.70
N PRO A 67 4.56 -6.61 -29.37
CA PRO A 67 3.73 -6.50 -30.56
C PRO A 67 2.45 -5.68 -30.30
N GLU A 68 2.12 -4.77 -31.22
CA GLU A 68 0.92 -3.91 -31.11
C GLU A 68 -0.38 -4.72 -30.95
N ALA A 69 -0.49 -5.87 -31.64
CA ALA A 69 -1.64 -6.75 -31.52
C ALA A 69 -1.82 -7.26 -30.09
N PHE A 70 -0.70 -7.59 -29.40
CA PHE A 70 -0.74 -8.04 -28.02
C PHE A 70 -1.11 -6.88 -27.06
N LYS A 71 -0.47 -5.72 -27.21
CA LYS A 71 -0.77 -4.53 -26.39
C LYS A 71 -2.25 -4.15 -26.49
N LYS A 72 -2.81 -4.10 -27.69
CA LYS A 72 -4.22 -3.80 -27.94
C LYS A 72 -5.15 -4.84 -27.31
N TYR A 73 -4.79 -6.13 -27.41
CA TYR A 73 -5.59 -7.19 -26.83
C TYR A 73 -5.55 -7.16 -25.30
N ALA A 74 -4.38 -6.99 -24.71
CA ALA A 74 -4.24 -6.85 -23.26
C ALA A 74 -5.04 -5.65 -22.73
N ALA A 75 -4.96 -4.49 -23.39
CA ALA A 75 -5.74 -3.29 -23.03
C ALA A 75 -7.25 -3.57 -23.12
N LYS A 76 -7.74 -4.26 -24.16
CA LYS A 76 -9.15 -4.66 -24.27
C LYS A 76 -9.58 -5.52 -23.09
N ILE A 77 -8.78 -6.53 -22.72
CA ILE A 77 -9.09 -7.41 -21.59
C ILE A 77 -9.09 -6.64 -20.26
N SER A 78 -8.13 -5.71 -20.07
CA SER A 78 -8.13 -4.83 -18.89
C SER A 78 -9.40 -4.01 -18.76
N ILE A 79 -9.87 -3.41 -19.85
CA ILE A 79 -11.12 -2.62 -19.87
C ILE A 79 -12.30 -3.48 -19.47
N ASN A 80 -12.36 -4.71 -20.00
CA ASN A 80 -13.50 -5.60 -19.80
C ASN A 80 -13.52 -6.27 -18.42
N THR A 81 -12.37 -6.50 -17.81
CA THR A 81 -12.27 -7.37 -16.62
C THR A 81 -11.65 -6.71 -15.39
N SER A 82 -10.84 -5.65 -15.57
CA SER A 82 -10.02 -5.06 -14.49
C SER A 82 -9.15 -6.08 -13.75
N SER A 83 -8.72 -7.15 -14.44
CA SER A 83 -8.05 -8.31 -13.83
C SER A 83 -6.60 -8.49 -14.27
N ILE A 84 -6.01 -7.48 -14.91
CA ILE A 84 -4.60 -7.49 -15.33
C ILE A 84 -3.82 -6.46 -14.53
N GLN A 85 -2.66 -6.88 -14.05
CA GLN A 85 -1.63 -6.02 -13.52
C GLN A 85 -0.55 -5.79 -14.60
N TYR A 86 0.00 -4.59 -14.66
CA TYR A 86 1.09 -4.24 -15.56
C TYR A 86 2.32 -3.87 -14.77
N GLU A 87 3.46 -4.46 -15.16
CA GLU A 87 4.79 -4.04 -14.71
C GLU A 87 5.62 -3.60 -15.90
N ASN A 88 6.34 -2.50 -15.75
CA ASN A 88 7.14 -1.94 -16.84
C ASN A 88 8.49 -2.64 -16.95
N ASP A 89 8.59 -3.62 -17.84
CA ASP A 89 9.80 -4.40 -18.06
C ASP A 89 10.99 -3.55 -18.56
N ASP A 90 10.71 -2.45 -19.29
CA ASP A 90 11.77 -1.53 -19.74
C ASP A 90 12.41 -0.78 -18.56
N VAL A 91 11.68 -0.58 -17.46
CA VAL A 91 12.16 0.07 -16.23
C VAL A 91 12.72 -0.95 -15.22
N MET A 92 12.04 -2.09 -15.06
CA MET A 92 12.39 -3.08 -14.05
C MET A 92 13.66 -3.86 -14.39
N ARG A 93 13.83 -4.25 -15.63
CA ARG A 93 14.96 -5.06 -16.09
C ARG A 93 16.33 -4.42 -15.84
N PRO A 94 16.56 -3.12 -16.08
CA PRO A 94 17.84 -2.47 -15.76
C PRO A 94 18.20 -2.49 -14.28
N ILE A 95 17.20 -2.61 -13.39
CA ILE A 95 17.38 -2.59 -11.93
C ILE A 95 17.55 -4.01 -11.38
N TRP A 96 16.74 -4.96 -11.86
CA TRP A 96 16.61 -6.30 -11.27
C TRP A 96 17.28 -7.41 -12.09
N GLY A 97 17.75 -7.10 -13.31
CA GLY A 97 18.31 -8.10 -14.22
C GLY A 97 17.26 -8.83 -15.06
N ASP A 98 17.71 -9.80 -15.84
CA ASP A 98 16.86 -10.49 -16.82
C ASP A 98 16.00 -11.61 -16.22
N ASP A 99 16.34 -12.08 -15.04
CA ASP A 99 15.71 -13.23 -14.36
C ASP A 99 14.84 -12.80 -13.16
N TYR A 100 14.35 -11.56 -13.15
CA TYR A 100 13.41 -11.11 -12.15
C TYR A 100 12.00 -11.64 -12.44
N SER A 101 11.22 -11.75 -11.39
CA SER A 101 9.78 -12.01 -11.44
C SER A 101 9.05 -11.11 -10.45
N ILE A 102 7.73 -11.01 -10.60
CA ILE A 102 6.88 -10.27 -9.68
C ILE A 102 6.30 -11.24 -8.65
N CYS A 103 6.81 -11.13 -7.44
CA CYS A 103 6.36 -11.94 -6.32
C CYS A 103 5.04 -11.37 -5.78
N CYS A 104 4.03 -12.20 -5.65
CA CYS A 104 2.70 -11.86 -5.18
C CYS A 104 2.00 -10.85 -6.11
N CYS A 105 2.05 -9.55 -5.78
CA CYS A 105 1.31 -8.52 -6.52
C CYS A 105 2.24 -7.53 -7.24
N VAL A 106 3.26 -7.01 -6.56
CA VAL A 106 4.05 -5.85 -7.04
C VAL A 106 5.53 -5.92 -6.69
N SER A 107 5.98 -6.94 -6.00
CA SER A 107 7.37 -7.00 -5.53
C SER A 107 8.26 -7.70 -6.54
N ALA A 108 9.16 -6.97 -7.16
CA ALA A 108 10.18 -7.57 -7.99
C ALA A 108 11.20 -8.34 -7.14
N THR A 109 11.51 -9.56 -7.56
CA THR A 109 12.52 -10.41 -6.93
C THR A 109 13.30 -11.16 -7.99
N GLN A 110 14.58 -11.45 -7.74
CA GLN A 110 15.33 -12.37 -8.56
C GLN A 110 14.98 -13.80 -8.17
N THR A 111 14.43 -14.53 -9.12
CA THR A 111 13.93 -15.90 -8.91
C THR A 111 15.06 -16.82 -8.41
N GLY A 112 14.81 -17.47 -7.27
CA GLY A 112 15.76 -18.40 -6.65
C GLY A 112 16.96 -17.75 -5.93
N LYS A 113 17.08 -16.41 -5.91
CA LYS A 113 18.19 -15.68 -5.29
C LYS A 113 17.76 -14.75 -4.17
N GLU A 114 16.51 -14.37 -4.17
CA GLU A 114 15.96 -13.42 -3.19
C GLU A 114 14.80 -14.02 -2.43
N MET A 115 14.66 -13.61 -1.17
CA MET A 115 13.54 -13.95 -0.31
C MET A 115 12.94 -12.67 0.25
N GLN A 116 11.62 -12.56 0.19
CA GLN A 116 10.90 -11.43 0.74
C GLN A 116 10.26 -11.78 2.09
N LEU A 117 10.67 -11.07 3.13
CA LEU A 117 10.02 -11.13 4.43
C LEU A 117 8.89 -10.09 4.46
N PHE A 118 7.65 -10.54 4.44
CA PHE A 118 6.46 -9.68 4.40
C PHE A 118 5.51 -10.01 5.57
N GLY A 119 4.94 -8.99 6.19
CA GLY A 119 4.03 -9.17 7.32
C GLY A 119 2.78 -8.30 7.20
N ALA A 120 2.75 -7.21 7.93
CA ALA A 120 1.61 -6.31 8.03
C ALA A 120 1.87 -4.95 7.35
N ARG A 121 0.86 -4.10 7.32
CA ARG A 121 0.96 -2.72 6.83
C ARG A 121 0.82 -1.71 7.96
N ALA A 122 1.53 -0.59 7.87
CA ALA A 122 1.37 0.53 8.78
C ALA A 122 0.23 1.45 8.32
N ASN A 123 -0.74 1.73 9.21
CA ASN A 123 -1.84 2.64 8.92
C ASN A 123 -1.40 4.09 9.20
N LEU A 124 -0.92 4.79 8.17
CA LEU A 124 -0.41 6.16 8.31
C LEU A 124 -1.51 7.17 8.60
N ALA A 125 -2.73 6.95 8.10
CA ALA A 125 -3.88 7.82 8.36
C ALA A 125 -4.33 7.74 9.82
N LYS A 126 -4.33 6.55 10.41
CA LYS A 126 -4.58 6.36 11.84
C LYS A 126 -3.49 7.05 12.68
N CYS A 127 -2.25 6.95 12.26
CA CYS A 127 -1.12 7.62 12.88
C CYS A 127 -1.28 9.16 12.89
N LEU A 128 -1.80 9.75 11.81
CA LEU A 128 -2.11 11.18 11.75
C LEU A 128 -3.18 11.58 12.80
N LEU A 129 -4.21 10.76 12.97
CA LEU A 129 -5.20 10.99 14.02
C LEU A 129 -4.60 10.87 15.43
N TYR A 130 -3.68 9.94 15.64
CA TYR A 130 -2.93 9.85 16.91
C TYR A 130 -2.08 11.10 17.16
N ALA A 131 -1.45 11.65 16.13
CA ALA A 131 -0.70 12.90 16.24
C ALA A 131 -1.60 14.07 16.67
N ILE A 132 -2.80 14.17 16.10
CA ILE A 132 -3.78 15.21 16.45
C ILE A 132 -4.35 14.99 17.87
N ASN A 133 -4.63 13.74 18.25
CA ASN A 133 -5.29 13.38 19.49
C ASN A 133 -4.34 13.08 20.67
N GLY A 134 -3.03 13.30 20.51
CA GLY A 134 -2.04 13.02 21.56
C GLY A 134 -1.89 11.54 21.89
N GLY A 135 -1.91 10.68 20.88
CA GLY A 135 -1.76 9.22 21.00
C GLY A 135 -3.03 8.48 21.41
N ARG A 136 -4.16 9.19 21.58
CA ARG A 136 -5.45 8.58 21.94
C ARG A 136 -6.23 8.13 20.70
N ASP A 137 -6.89 6.99 20.83
CA ASP A 137 -7.67 6.38 19.75
C ASP A 137 -9.08 7.04 19.65
N GLU A 138 -9.49 7.36 18.44
CA GLU A 138 -10.80 7.95 18.17
C GLU A 138 -11.92 6.90 18.05
N LYS A 139 -11.59 5.61 18.04
CA LYS A 139 -12.56 4.51 17.90
C LYS A 139 -12.64 3.63 19.14
N TYR A 140 -11.47 3.24 19.67
CA TYR A 140 -11.41 2.30 20.77
C TYR A 140 -11.40 3.01 22.12
N THR A 141 -12.15 2.44 23.06
CA THR A 141 -12.30 2.96 24.41
C THR A 141 -11.85 1.93 25.44
N THR A 142 -11.50 2.40 26.61
CA THR A 142 -11.28 1.59 27.81
C THR A 142 -12.61 1.07 28.35
N LYS A 143 -12.58 0.19 29.35
CA LYS A 143 -13.80 -0.38 29.96
C LYS A 143 -14.72 0.67 30.59
N ASP A 144 -14.18 1.81 30.99
CA ASP A 144 -14.91 2.96 31.57
C ASP A 144 -15.34 3.99 30.50
N GLY A 145 -15.23 3.65 29.21
CA GLY A 145 -15.71 4.46 28.09
C GLY A 145 -14.78 5.60 27.65
N ARG A 146 -13.60 5.75 28.26
CA ARG A 146 -12.64 6.79 27.87
C ARG A 146 -11.84 6.39 26.63
N PRO A 147 -11.42 7.35 25.78
CA PRO A 147 -10.54 7.06 24.65
C PRO A 147 -9.27 6.32 25.08
N MET A 148 -8.96 5.21 24.39
CA MET A 148 -7.81 4.40 24.73
C MET A 148 -6.51 5.12 24.33
N GLN A 149 -5.54 5.18 25.24
CA GLN A 149 -4.17 5.61 24.91
C GLN A 149 -3.46 4.47 24.21
N VAL A 150 -3.15 4.63 22.93
CA VAL A 150 -2.48 3.62 22.09
C VAL A 150 -1.05 4.04 21.74
N GLY A 151 -0.88 5.26 21.28
CA GLY A 151 0.42 5.85 21.00
C GLY A 151 1.05 6.52 22.23
N PRO A 152 2.24 7.10 22.09
CA PRO A 152 2.83 7.94 23.12
C PRO A 152 1.88 9.06 23.57
N ALA A 153 1.86 9.36 24.85
CA ALA A 153 1.00 10.41 25.42
C ALA A 153 1.61 11.79 25.17
N TYR A 154 1.61 12.23 23.92
CA TYR A 154 1.97 13.60 23.58
C TYR A 154 0.83 14.57 23.86
N ALA A 155 1.15 15.86 24.01
CA ALA A 155 0.12 16.89 24.12
C ALA A 155 -0.74 16.90 22.84
N PRO A 156 -2.06 16.77 22.94
CA PRO A 156 -2.94 16.83 21.77
C PRO A 156 -2.96 18.25 21.18
N ILE A 157 -3.33 18.34 19.92
CA ILE A 157 -3.66 19.63 19.30
C ILE A 157 -5.04 20.05 19.81
N THR A 158 -5.12 21.22 20.43
CA THR A 158 -6.37 21.72 21.03
C THR A 158 -6.98 22.91 20.30
N SER A 159 -6.24 23.50 19.36
CA SER A 159 -6.70 24.61 18.52
C SER A 159 -7.98 24.25 17.73
N GLU A 160 -8.86 25.22 17.52
CA GLU A 160 -10.08 25.06 16.72
C GLU A 160 -9.76 24.74 15.25
N TYR A 161 -8.72 25.37 14.72
CA TYR A 161 -8.20 25.14 13.37
C TYR A 161 -6.82 24.48 13.46
N LEU A 162 -6.53 23.58 12.53
CA LEU A 162 -5.22 22.94 12.45
C LEU A 162 -4.17 23.86 11.85
N ASP A 163 -3.03 23.98 12.53
CA ASP A 163 -1.83 24.62 11.99
C ASP A 163 -0.94 23.56 11.33
N TYR A 164 -0.49 23.84 10.12
CA TYR A 164 0.29 22.89 9.33
C TYR A 164 1.62 22.51 10.00
N GLN A 165 2.34 23.50 10.56
CA GLN A 165 3.64 23.24 11.17
C GLN A 165 3.50 22.44 12.47
N GLU A 166 2.49 22.74 13.27
CA GLU A 166 2.19 21.98 14.48
C GLU A 166 1.82 20.53 14.15
N VAL A 167 0.94 20.32 13.16
CA VAL A 167 0.56 18.97 12.72
C VAL A 167 1.77 18.21 12.21
N MET A 168 2.58 18.80 11.33
CA MET A 168 3.77 18.16 10.76
C MET A 168 4.76 17.74 11.84
N HIS A 169 5.02 18.62 12.81
CA HIS A 169 5.93 18.31 13.92
C HIS A 169 5.44 17.12 14.76
N LYS A 170 4.15 17.12 15.13
CA LYS A 170 3.57 16.03 15.93
C LYS A 170 3.43 14.74 15.14
N TYR A 171 3.12 14.84 13.86
CA TYR A 171 3.01 13.69 12.98
C TYR A 171 4.38 13.04 12.75
N ASP A 172 5.41 13.83 12.53
CA ASP A 172 6.78 13.31 12.41
C ASP A 172 7.22 12.53 13.64
N GLN A 173 6.97 13.05 14.86
CA GLN A 173 7.23 12.32 16.11
C GLN A 173 6.42 11.02 16.22
N MET A 174 5.14 11.04 15.81
CA MET A 174 4.29 9.86 15.86
C MET A 174 4.71 8.81 14.83
N LEU A 175 5.24 9.24 13.67
CA LEU A 175 5.82 8.34 12.67
C LEU A 175 7.09 7.64 13.18
N ASP A 176 7.94 8.28 14.01
CA ASP A 176 9.08 7.62 14.63
C ASP A 176 8.65 6.49 15.56
N TRP A 177 7.64 6.74 16.40
CA TRP A 177 7.06 5.70 17.24
C TRP A 177 6.45 4.56 16.42
N LEU A 178 5.66 4.90 15.38
CA LEU A 178 5.03 3.90 14.53
C LEU A 178 6.08 3.03 13.83
N ALA A 179 7.14 3.62 13.29
CA ALA A 179 8.20 2.87 12.61
C ALA A 179 8.86 1.85 13.55
N GLY A 180 9.16 2.25 14.79
CA GLY A 180 9.76 1.36 15.79
C GLY A 180 8.85 0.17 16.15
N ILE A 181 7.59 0.43 16.49
CA ILE A 181 6.66 -0.65 16.84
C ILE A 181 6.35 -1.53 15.62
N TYR A 182 6.26 -0.95 14.43
CA TYR A 182 6.00 -1.67 13.20
C TYR A 182 7.12 -2.65 12.87
N VAL A 183 8.38 -2.22 12.89
CA VAL A 183 9.53 -3.10 12.66
C VAL A 183 9.61 -4.20 13.72
N ASN A 184 9.38 -3.87 15.00
CA ASN A 184 9.36 -4.87 16.06
C ASN A 184 8.28 -5.94 15.86
N ILE A 185 7.09 -5.54 15.45
CA ILE A 185 6.00 -6.49 15.15
C ILE A 185 6.38 -7.40 13.99
N LEU A 186 6.93 -6.85 12.90
CA LEU A 186 7.37 -7.64 11.76
C LEU A 186 8.50 -8.60 12.15
N ASN A 187 9.47 -8.15 12.92
CA ASN A 187 10.54 -9.02 13.44
C ASN A 187 9.99 -10.18 14.24
N LEU A 188 9.00 -9.91 15.09
CA LEU A 188 8.34 -10.98 15.89
C LEU A 188 7.57 -11.95 15.00
N ILE A 189 6.85 -11.47 13.99
CA ILE A 189 6.11 -12.31 13.04
C ILE A 189 7.09 -13.26 12.34
N HIS A 190 8.19 -12.75 11.79
CA HIS A 190 9.16 -13.59 11.07
C HIS A 190 9.92 -14.52 11.98
N TYR A 191 10.27 -14.09 13.19
CA TYR A 191 10.82 -15.00 14.21
C TYR A 191 9.86 -16.15 14.52
N MET A 192 8.58 -15.87 14.68
CA MET A 192 7.57 -16.92 14.97
C MET A 192 7.37 -17.86 13.79
N HIS A 193 7.43 -17.37 12.55
CA HIS A 193 7.39 -18.23 11.36
C HIS A 193 8.60 -19.16 11.35
N ASP A 194 9.82 -18.64 11.54
CA ASP A 194 11.04 -19.43 11.52
C ASP A 194 11.11 -20.47 12.65
N LYS A 195 10.54 -20.17 13.80
CA LYS A 195 10.40 -21.12 14.89
C LYS A 195 9.71 -22.41 14.45
N TYR A 196 8.86 -22.34 13.44
CA TYR A 196 8.14 -23.47 12.86
C TYR A 196 8.68 -23.87 11.47
N TYR A 197 9.95 -23.58 11.20
CA TYR A 197 10.68 -23.97 9.97
C TYR A 197 10.16 -23.36 8.68
N TYR A 198 9.46 -22.23 8.73
CA TYR A 198 8.91 -21.60 7.54
C TYR A 198 10.02 -21.19 6.54
N GLU A 199 11.02 -20.43 6.97
CA GLU A 199 12.12 -20.04 6.08
C GLU A 199 12.91 -21.25 5.55
N SER A 200 13.14 -22.26 6.38
CA SER A 200 13.84 -23.48 5.96
C SER A 200 13.12 -24.23 4.84
N ALA A 201 11.77 -24.21 4.86
CA ALA A 201 10.98 -24.79 3.77
C ALA A 201 11.09 -23.99 2.47
N GLU A 202 11.01 -22.66 2.56
CA GLU A 202 11.16 -21.75 1.42
C GLU A 202 12.58 -21.84 0.83
N MET A 203 13.60 -21.92 1.66
CA MET A 203 15.01 -21.98 1.26
C MET A 203 15.39 -23.23 0.48
N ALA A 204 14.57 -24.29 0.48
CA ALA A 204 14.82 -25.52 -0.28
C ALA A 204 14.92 -25.28 -1.80
N LEU A 205 14.38 -24.17 -2.30
CA LEU A 205 14.37 -23.82 -3.73
C LEU A 205 15.20 -22.57 -4.06
N ILE A 206 15.97 -22.06 -3.09
CA ILE A 206 16.71 -20.81 -3.22
C ILE A 206 18.22 -21.08 -3.09
N ASP A 207 19.03 -20.24 -3.74
CA ASP A 207 20.49 -20.30 -3.68
C ASP A 207 21.04 -20.16 -2.25
N THR A 208 22.28 -20.59 -2.05
CA THR A 208 22.94 -20.51 -0.75
C THR A 208 23.24 -19.10 -0.28
N ASP A 209 23.45 -18.17 -1.22
CA ASP A 209 23.66 -16.74 -0.94
C ASP A 209 22.37 -15.96 -1.23
N VAL A 210 21.54 -15.85 -0.21
CA VAL A 210 20.20 -15.28 -0.34
C VAL A 210 20.18 -13.82 0.09
N ARG A 211 19.78 -12.94 -0.83
CA ARG A 211 19.40 -11.57 -0.49
C ARG A 211 18.01 -11.56 0.12
N ARG A 212 17.90 -11.03 1.34
CA ARG A 212 16.59 -10.90 2.02
C ARG A 212 16.12 -9.47 1.97
N THR A 213 14.90 -9.26 1.49
CA THR A 213 14.19 -7.98 1.59
C THR A 213 13.19 -8.02 2.74
N PHE A 214 13.08 -6.92 3.47
CA PHE A 214 12.11 -6.72 4.54
C PHE A 214 11.00 -5.82 4.01
N ALA A 215 9.95 -6.43 3.48
CA ALA A 215 8.90 -5.72 2.80
C ALA A 215 7.99 -5.02 3.80
N THR A 216 8.10 -3.72 3.89
CA THR A 216 7.18 -2.87 4.64
C THR A 216 6.09 -2.33 3.72
N GLY A 217 4.89 -2.18 4.24
CA GLY A 217 3.74 -1.67 3.50
C GLY A 217 3.05 -0.56 4.27
N ILE A 218 2.42 0.36 3.55
CA ILE A 218 1.67 1.47 4.13
C ILE A 218 0.24 1.50 3.61
N ALA A 219 -0.69 1.93 4.45
CA ALA A 219 -2.10 2.10 4.14
C ALA A 219 -2.56 3.53 4.43
N GLY A 220 -3.52 4.02 3.64
CA GLY A 220 -4.08 5.37 3.77
C GLY A 220 -3.20 6.47 3.18
N PHE A 221 -2.31 6.13 2.24
CA PHE A 221 -1.33 7.05 1.67
C PHE A 221 -1.97 8.31 1.07
N SER A 222 -2.82 8.17 0.06
CA SER A 222 -3.48 9.30 -0.61
C SER A 222 -4.31 10.15 0.34
N HIS A 223 -5.01 9.52 1.29
CA HIS A 223 -5.78 10.23 2.31
C HIS A 223 -4.91 11.07 3.25
N VAL A 224 -3.70 10.61 3.58
CA VAL A 224 -2.76 11.42 4.39
C VAL A 224 -2.22 12.58 3.57
N VAL A 225 -1.85 12.34 2.31
CA VAL A 225 -1.38 13.40 1.40
C VAL A 225 -2.43 14.48 1.27
N ASP A 226 -3.66 14.11 0.94
CA ASP A 226 -4.79 15.04 0.79
C ASP A 226 -5.12 15.75 2.12
N SER A 227 -5.03 15.06 3.26
CA SER A 227 -5.25 15.66 4.58
C SER A 227 -4.20 16.71 4.92
N LEU A 228 -2.92 16.41 4.69
CA LEU A 228 -1.84 17.38 4.91
C LEU A 228 -1.92 18.56 3.92
N SER A 229 -2.33 18.30 2.69
CA SER A 229 -2.60 19.34 1.70
C SER A 229 -3.76 20.24 2.14
N ALA A 230 -4.87 19.67 2.59
CA ALA A 230 -6.00 20.43 3.13
C ALA A 230 -5.58 21.33 4.31
N ILE A 231 -4.77 20.81 5.24
CA ILE A 231 -4.28 21.58 6.39
C ILE A 231 -3.34 22.70 5.95
N ARG A 232 -2.56 22.50 4.87
CA ARG A 232 -1.58 23.49 4.38
C ARG A 232 -2.22 24.61 3.55
N TYR A 233 -3.23 24.29 2.73
CA TYR A 233 -3.75 25.19 1.70
C TYR A 233 -5.20 25.64 1.92
N ALA A 234 -5.92 24.99 2.83
CA ALA A 234 -7.29 25.37 3.20
C ALA A 234 -7.40 25.64 4.71
N LYS A 235 -8.61 25.90 5.19
CA LYS A 235 -8.88 26.02 6.63
C LYS A 235 -9.56 24.75 7.12
N VAL A 236 -8.94 24.03 8.03
CA VAL A 236 -9.47 22.81 8.61
C VAL A 236 -9.88 23.01 10.05
N LYS A 237 -11.18 23.07 10.28
CA LYS A 237 -11.80 23.14 11.61
C LYS A 237 -11.96 21.76 12.20
N VAL A 238 -11.63 21.59 13.47
CA VAL A 238 -11.73 20.31 14.19
C VAL A 238 -12.93 20.32 15.12
N ILE A 239 -13.84 19.37 14.93
CA ILE A 239 -14.96 19.12 15.84
C ILE A 239 -14.58 17.99 16.79
N ARG A 240 -14.55 18.30 18.09
CA ARG A 240 -14.14 17.39 19.16
C ARG A 240 -15.30 16.98 20.05
N ASP A 241 -15.18 15.79 20.63
CA ASP A 241 -16.08 15.34 21.69
C ASP A 241 -15.69 15.88 23.07
N GLU A 242 -16.42 15.46 24.09
CA GLU A 242 -16.20 15.85 25.50
C GLU A 242 -14.83 15.42 26.06
N TYR A 243 -14.19 14.47 25.46
CA TYR A 243 -12.82 14.04 25.79
C TYR A 243 -11.73 14.77 25.01
N GLY A 244 -12.13 15.70 24.12
CA GLY A 244 -11.21 16.44 23.25
C GLY A 244 -10.67 15.62 22.07
N ILE A 245 -11.32 14.51 21.72
CA ILE A 245 -10.95 13.69 20.55
C ILE A 245 -11.56 14.29 19.28
N ALA A 246 -10.75 14.45 18.25
CA ALA A 246 -11.21 14.87 16.92
C ALA A 246 -12.15 13.80 16.32
N ARG A 247 -13.40 14.18 16.09
CA ARG A 247 -14.46 13.31 15.55
C ARG A 247 -14.83 13.64 14.12
N LYS A 248 -14.69 14.88 13.73
CA LYS A 248 -15.01 15.38 12.39
C LYS A 248 -14.10 16.56 12.05
N PHE A 249 -13.85 16.73 10.77
CA PHE A 249 -13.16 17.89 10.23
C PHE A 249 -14.07 18.61 9.24
N GLU A 250 -14.07 19.92 9.28
CA GLU A 250 -14.75 20.77 8.33
C GLU A 250 -13.70 21.59 7.61
N THR A 251 -13.59 21.36 6.30
CA THR A 251 -12.55 21.98 5.45
C THR A 251 -13.21 23.03 4.59
N GLU A 252 -12.75 24.26 4.72
CA GLU A 252 -13.21 25.42 3.96
C GLU A 252 -12.10 25.89 3.03
N GLY A 253 -12.41 25.98 1.73
CA GLY A 253 -11.48 26.36 0.66
C GLY A 253 -11.00 25.16 -0.14
N ASP A 254 -10.36 25.47 -1.28
CA ASP A 254 -9.81 24.47 -2.18
C ASP A 254 -8.36 24.15 -1.81
N PHE A 255 -7.95 22.92 -2.08
CA PHE A 255 -6.59 22.44 -1.86
C PHE A 255 -6.17 21.43 -2.93
N PRO A 256 -4.87 21.36 -3.28
CA PRO A 256 -4.36 20.39 -4.22
C PRO A 256 -4.62 18.97 -3.74
N ARG A 257 -5.08 18.07 -4.63
CA ARG A 257 -5.30 16.68 -4.34
C ARG A 257 -4.35 15.79 -5.10
N TYR A 258 -3.89 14.75 -4.45
CA TYR A 258 -3.01 13.74 -5.03
C TYR A 258 -3.68 13.06 -6.24
N GLY A 259 -2.87 12.79 -7.29
CA GLY A 259 -3.32 12.16 -8.53
C GLY A 259 -3.81 13.14 -9.60
N ASN A 260 -3.36 14.40 -9.56
CA ASN A 260 -3.71 15.43 -10.54
C ASN A 260 -2.50 16.13 -11.19
N ASP A 261 -1.29 15.58 -11.04
CA ASP A 261 -0.04 16.18 -11.51
C ASP A 261 0.14 17.60 -10.94
N ASP A 262 -0.05 17.73 -9.63
CA ASP A 262 0.12 18.99 -8.89
C ASP A 262 1.29 18.87 -7.91
N ASP A 263 2.40 19.50 -8.25
CA ASP A 263 3.64 19.48 -7.48
C ASP A 263 3.44 19.71 -5.97
N ARG A 264 2.46 20.51 -5.58
CA ARG A 264 2.18 20.83 -4.17
C ARG A 264 1.66 19.61 -3.40
N ALA A 265 0.87 18.74 -4.02
CA ALA A 265 0.40 17.48 -3.44
C ALA A 265 1.49 16.40 -3.55
N ASP A 266 2.18 16.35 -4.68
CA ASP A 266 3.19 15.34 -4.97
C ASP A 266 4.44 15.50 -4.09
N GLU A 267 4.85 16.74 -3.76
CA GLU A 267 5.90 17.00 -2.76
C GLU A 267 5.55 16.40 -1.39
N ILE A 268 4.29 16.52 -0.95
CA ILE A 268 3.82 15.92 0.30
C ILE A 268 3.85 14.40 0.22
N ALA A 269 3.44 13.82 -0.92
CA ALA A 269 3.47 12.38 -1.17
C ALA A 269 4.90 11.82 -1.10
N VAL A 270 5.83 12.46 -1.79
CA VAL A 270 7.26 12.10 -1.78
C VAL A 270 7.86 12.25 -0.38
N TRP A 271 7.55 13.35 0.32
CA TRP A 271 7.99 13.55 1.70
C TRP A 271 7.52 12.43 2.62
N LEU A 272 6.24 12.10 2.57
CA LEU A 272 5.63 11.07 3.42
C LEU A 272 6.31 9.71 3.23
N LEU A 273 6.46 9.30 1.98
CA LEU A 273 7.08 8.02 1.63
C LEU A 273 8.54 7.94 2.07
N LYS A 274 9.33 8.95 1.70
CA LYS A 274 10.77 9.02 2.05
C LYS A 274 10.98 9.08 3.54
N THR A 275 10.19 9.89 4.25
CA THR A 275 10.30 10.06 5.70
C THR A 275 9.99 8.75 6.42
N PHE A 276 8.88 8.08 6.09
CA PHE A 276 8.52 6.84 6.76
C PHE A 276 9.55 5.73 6.48
N LEU A 277 9.98 5.57 5.23
CA LEU A 277 11.03 4.59 4.89
C LEU A 277 12.34 4.88 5.61
N HIS A 278 12.76 6.16 5.68
CA HIS A 278 13.94 6.56 6.44
C HIS A 278 13.82 6.18 7.92
N LYS A 279 12.66 6.40 8.53
CA LYS A 279 12.42 6.03 9.92
C LYS A 279 12.44 4.51 10.14
N VAL A 280 11.86 3.74 9.24
CA VAL A 280 11.92 2.27 9.26
C VAL A 280 13.37 1.78 9.18
N LYS A 281 14.20 2.36 8.30
CA LYS A 281 15.61 2.00 8.12
C LYS A 281 16.52 2.28 9.33
N LYS A 282 16.04 3.00 10.34
CA LYS A 282 16.79 3.21 11.60
C LYS A 282 16.81 1.95 12.48
N TYR A 283 15.92 1.01 12.26
CA TYR A 283 15.74 -0.16 13.12
C TYR A 283 16.34 -1.41 12.50
N HIS A 284 16.81 -2.28 13.36
CA HIS A 284 17.34 -3.58 12.95
C HIS A 284 16.20 -4.49 12.47
N THR A 285 16.36 -5.07 11.30
CA THR A 285 15.38 -5.96 10.67
C THR A 285 15.75 -7.43 10.87
N TYR A 286 14.77 -8.30 10.85
CA TYR A 286 14.98 -9.73 11.00
C TYR A 286 15.97 -10.26 9.96
N ARG A 287 16.96 -11.05 10.42
CA ARG A 287 18.07 -11.60 9.61
C ARG A 287 18.84 -10.56 8.78
N ASN A 288 18.95 -9.34 9.25
CA ASN A 288 19.61 -8.24 8.55
C ASN A 288 19.06 -7.98 7.14
N SER A 289 17.77 -8.23 6.94
CA SER A 289 17.11 -8.03 5.65
C SER A 289 17.03 -6.54 5.29
N GLU A 290 17.10 -6.25 3.99
CA GLU A 290 17.04 -4.87 3.49
C GLU A 290 15.60 -4.32 3.53
N ALA A 291 15.38 -3.23 4.26
CA ALA A 291 14.05 -2.63 4.33
C ALA A 291 13.65 -1.99 3.00
N THR A 292 12.55 -2.47 2.43
CA THR A 292 11.85 -1.89 1.27
C THR A 292 10.48 -1.40 1.69
N THR A 293 9.79 -0.62 0.85
CA THR A 293 8.43 -0.17 1.15
C THR A 293 7.54 -0.23 -0.08
N SER A 294 6.27 -0.53 0.14
CA SER A 294 5.25 -0.54 -0.90
C SER A 294 4.00 0.22 -0.47
N ILE A 295 3.34 0.85 -1.44
CA ILE A 295 2.06 1.51 -1.25
C ILE A 295 0.97 0.55 -1.78
N LEU A 296 0.81 -0.57 -1.12
CA LEU A 296 -0.11 -1.62 -1.54
C LEU A 296 -1.01 -2.05 -0.39
N THR A 297 -2.31 -2.06 -0.60
CA THR A 297 -3.28 -2.47 0.42
C THR A 297 -4.08 -3.70 0.04
N ILE A 298 -4.16 -4.07 -1.24
CA ILE A 298 -5.11 -5.10 -1.72
C ILE A 298 -6.51 -4.75 -1.19
N THR A 299 -7.27 -5.72 -0.70
CA THR A 299 -8.57 -5.52 -0.06
C THR A 299 -8.50 -5.02 1.39
N SER A 300 -7.30 -5.00 1.98
CA SER A 300 -7.11 -4.52 3.36
C SER A 300 -7.37 -3.02 3.55
N ASN A 301 -7.43 -2.23 2.46
CA ASN A 301 -7.91 -0.85 2.48
C ASN A 301 -9.27 -0.70 3.18
N VAL A 302 -10.15 -1.70 3.04
CA VAL A 302 -11.46 -1.75 3.73
C VAL A 302 -11.27 -1.89 5.24
N VAL A 303 -10.42 -2.81 5.67
CA VAL A 303 -10.16 -3.08 7.10
C VAL A 303 -9.50 -1.88 7.77
N TYR A 304 -8.46 -1.33 7.16
CA TYR A 304 -7.78 -0.13 7.69
C TYR A 304 -8.69 1.08 7.70
N GLY A 305 -9.51 1.27 6.65
CA GLY A 305 -10.49 2.34 6.60
C GLY A 305 -11.54 2.24 7.72
N LYS A 306 -12.08 1.04 7.95
CA LYS A 306 -13.04 0.77 9.05
C LYS A 306 -12.43 0.98 10.43
N ALA A 307 -11.11 0.91 10.57
CA ALA A 307 -10.42 1.18 11.83
C ALA A 307 -10.10 2.66 12.06
N THR A 308 -10.32 3.54 11.08
CA THR A 308 -9.87 4.93 11.09
C THR A 308 -11.04 5.91 11.06
N GLY A 309 -11.00 6.92 11.93
CA GLY A 309 -11.97 8.01 12.02
C GLY A 309 -12.02 8.90 10.79
N ALA A 310 -12.77 9.99 10.85
CA ALA A 310 -12.78 11.02 9.81
C ALA A 310 -11.41 11.66 9.63
N LEU A 311 -11.11 12.15 8.43
CA LEU A 311 -9.84 12.76 8.10
C LEU A 311 -10.02 14.19 7.54
N PRO A 312 -8.99 15.03 7.62
CA PRO A 312 -9.03 16.41 7.14
C PRO A 312 -9.30 16.57 5.62
N ASP A 313 -9.01 15.54 4.81
CA ASP A 313 -9.30 15.52 3.37
C ASP A 313 -10.81 15.46 3.04
N GLY A 314 -11.66 15.33 4.06
CA GLY A 314 -13.11 15.17 3.93
C GLY A 314 -13.59 13.72 3.95
N ARG A 315 -12.69 12.73 4.09
CA ARG A 315 -13.07 11.32 4.18
C ARG A 315 -13.93 11.08 5.43
N PRO A 316 -15.13 10.46 5.29
CA PRO A 316 -15.95 10.10 6.42
C PRO A 316 -15.31 9.03 7.32
N ALA A 317 -15.65 9.06 8.61
CA ALA A 317 -15.18 8.05 9.54
C ALA A 317 -15.58 6.62 9.12
N PHE A 318 -14.68 5.69 9.33
CA PHE A 318 -14.90 4.24 9.17
C PHE A 318 -15.28 3.77 7.75
N THR A 319 -15.06 4.60 6.74
CA THR A 319 -15.18 4.23 5.33
C THR A 319 -13.89 3.59 4.80
N PRO A 320 -13.93 2.78 3.73
CA PRO A 320 -12.71 2.25 3.11
C PRO A 320 -11.73 3.34 2.68
N PHE A 321 -10.45 3.05 2.73
CA PHE A 321 -9.45 3.87 2.06
C PHE A 321 -9.48 3.63 0.54
N ALA A 322 -8.91 4.56 -0.23
CA ALA A 322 -8.50 4.26 -1.58
C ALA A 322 -7.43 3.15 -1.57
N PRO A 323 -7.46 2.19 -2.50
CA PRO A 323 -6.52 1.08 -2.50
C PRO A 323 -5.13 1.52 -2.96
N GLY A 324 -4.10 1.07 -2.26
CA GLY A 324 -2.70 1.27 -2.65
C GLY A 324 -2.32 2.73 -2.82
N ALA A 325 -1.68 3.04 -3.95
CA ALA A 325 -1.29 4.38 -4.36
C ALA A 325 -2.37 5.11 -5.16
N THR A 326 -3.57 4.54 -5.30
CA THR A 326 -4.68 5.17 -6.03
C THR A 326 -5.09 6.48 -5.34
N PRO A 327 -5.40 7.54 -6.11
CA PRO A 327 -5.96 8.76 -5.56
C PRO A 327 -7.22 8.51 -4.72
N SER A 328 -7.49 9.38 -3.76
CA SER A 328 -8.71 9.33 -2.96
C SER A 328 -9.95 9.40 -3.84
N TYR A 329 -11.03 8.73 -3.45
CA TYR A 329 -12.26 8.71 -4.25
C TYR A 329 -12.75 10.11 -4.59
N GLY A 330 -12.87 10.40 -5.89
CA GLY A 330 -13.30 11.70 -6.42
C GLY A 330 -12.21 12.80 -6.39
N ALA A 331 -10.98 12.48 -6.04
CA ALA A 331 -9.86 13.42 -6.05
C ALA A 331 -9.29 13.62 -7.46
N GLU A 332 -9.23 12.56 -8.25
CA GLU A 332 -8.74 12.61 -9.63
C GLU A 332 -9.71 13.39 -10.53
N GLN A 333 -9.22 14.44 -11.18
CA GLN A 333 -9.97 15.30 -12.08
C GLN A 333 -9.28 15.53 -13.43
N ASN A 334 -7.97 15.29 -13.49
CA ASN A 334 -7.13 15.56 -14.66
C ASN A 334 -6.88 14.32 -15.54
N GLY A 335 -7.54 13.21 -15.22
CA GLY A 335 -7.48 11.96 -15.99
C GLY A 335 -6.28 11.07 -15.65
N LEU A 336 -6.30 9.87 -16.22
CA LEU A 336 -5.37 8.80 -15.86
C LEU A 336 -3.89 9.17 -16.03
N LEU A 337 -3.55 9.94 -17.07
CA LEU A 337 -2.14 10.33 -17.32
C LEU A 337 -1.59 11.22 -16.22
N ALA A 338 -2.41 12.12 -15.69
CA ALA A 338 -2.01 13.00 -14.58
C ALA A 338 -1.95 12.23 -13.23
N SER A 339 -2.59 11.08 -13.15
CA SER A 339 -2.62 10.24 -11.96
C SER A 339 -1.44 9.26 -11.89
N LEU A 340 -0.77 9.02 -13.01
CA LEU A 340 0.39 8.12 -13.13
C LEU A 340 1.71 8.86 -13.00
#